data_a27b419e20c4338b0a7372904836988b
#
_entry.id   a27b419e20c4338b0a7372904836988b
#
_cell.length_a   1.000
_cell.length_b   1.000
_cell.length_c   1.000
_cell.angle_alpha   90.00
_cell.angle_beta   90.00
_cell.angle_gamma   90.00
#
_symmetry.space_group_name_H-M   'P 1'
#
loop_
_entity.id
_entity.type
_entity.pdbx_description
1 polymer ?
#
loop_
_entity_poly.entity_id
_entity_poly.type
_entity_poly.pdbx_seq_one_letter_code
_entity_poly.pdbx_strand_id
1 'polypeptide(L)'
;MSMETKTVAVRHAEVKYLEGGDGPPLLWLHGAGGATAGDPIFAELAKRWHVYAPFLPGYGETEECGSLRDMLDFTLHTADVADALGLRDPVLAGHSMGGMIAAEMAATAPSDFSRLALIASAGLWLDDHPIPDVFTLLPYEMPGYMFHDPEAGTR
;
A
#
# COMPACT_ATOMS: atom_id res chain seq x y z
N MET A 1 17.78 9.00 4.75
CA MET A 1 17.64 8.89 3.28
C MET A 1 16.33 9.51 2.89
N SER A 2 16.30 10.29 1.80
CA SER A 2 15.07 10.88 1.27
C SER A 2 14.45 9.92 0.26
N MET A 3 13.11 9.84 0.25
CA MET A 3 12.38 9.20 -0.83
C MET A 3 12.31 10.14 -2.02
N GLU A 4 12.45 9.60 -3.21
CA GLU A 4 12.34 10.32 -4.49
C GLU A 4 11.11 9.87 -5.23
N THR A 5 10.38 10.81 -5.84
CA THR A 5 9.27 10.45 -6.73
C THR A 5 9.82 10.12 -8.12
N LYS A 6 9.46 8.95 -8.61
CA LYS A 6 9.80 8.46 -9.94
C LYS A 6 8.54 8.04 -10.70
N THR A 7 8.73 7.69 -11.97
CA THR A 7 7.62 7.24 -12.84
C THR A 7 7.96 5.92 -13.48
N VAL A 8 6.99 5.02 -13.53
CA VAL A 8 7.06 3.78 -14.30
C VAL A 8 5.85 3.69 -15.23
N ALA A 9 6.06 3.25 -16.45
CA ALA A 9 4.99 3.01 -17.40
C ALA A 9 4.49 1.57 -17.26
N VAL A 10 3.19 1.41 -17.09
CA VAL A 10 2.49 0.12 -17.17
C VAL A 10 1.55 0.12 -18.38
N ARG A 11 0.96 -1.04 -18.67
CA ARG A 11 0.16 -1.25 -19.90
C ARG A 11 -0.88 -0.16 -20.18
N HIS A 12 -1.48 0.44 -19.16
CA HIS A 12 -2.63 1.35 -19.29
C HIS A 12 -2.41 2.72 -18.64
N ALA A 13 -1.27 2.96 -17.96
CA ALA A 13 -1.03 4.18 -17.21
C ALA A 13 0.45 4.46 -16.99
N GLU A 14 0.76 5.70 -16.66
CA GLU A 14 1.99 6.09 -15.99
C GLU A 14 1.73 6.13 -14.48
N VAL A 15 2.52 5.39 -13.72
CA VAL A 15 2.40 5.30 -12.27
C VAL A 15 3.55 6.04 -11.62
N LYS A 16 3.24 6.97 -10.75
CA LYS A 16 4.23 7.59 -9.88
C LYS A 16 4.48 6.70 -8.67
N TYR A 17 5.71 6.66 -8.22
CA TYR A 17 6.08 5.89 -7.03
C TYR A 17 7.20 6.58 -6.26
N LEU A 18 7.24 6.33 -4.96
CA LEU A 18 8.34 6.74 -4.11
C LEU A 18 9.41 5.66 -4.11
N GLU A 19 10.67 6.06 -4.21
CA GLU A 19 11.81 5.15 -4.17
C GLU A 19 12.88 5.67 -3.22
N GLY A 20 13.49 4.76 -2.44
CA GLY A 20 14.58 5.11 -1.54
C GLY A 20 15.19 3.90 -0.85
N GLY A 21 16.43 4.07 -0.37
CA GLY A 21 17.20 2.98 0.20
C GLY A 21 17.97 2.18 -0.85
N ASP A 22 18.81 1.23 -0.39
CA ASP A 22 19.72 0.44 -1.22
C ASP A 22 19.81 -1.04 -0.80
N GLY A 23 18.90 -1.47 0.08
CA GLY A 23 18.81 -2.84 0.59
C GLY A 23 18.08 -3.80 -0.36
N PRO A 24 17.66 -4.98 0.15
CA PRO A 24 16.77 -5.87 -0.59
C PRO A 24 15.46 -5.19 -0.99
N PRO A 25 14.80 -5.58 -2.09
CA PRO A 25 13.61 -4.92 -2.57
C PRO A 25 12.40 -5.11 -1.63
N LEU A 26 11.69 -4.03 -1.38
CA LEU A 26 10.44 -4.00 -0.64
C LEU A 26 9.40 -3.21 -1.43
N LEU A 27 8.31 -3.87 -1.79
CA LEU A 27 7.14 -3.24 -2.38
C LEU A 27 6.17 -2.87 -1.25
N TRP A 28 5.92 -1.55 -1.10
CA TRP A 28 5.00 -1.02 -0.09
C TRP A 28 3.72 -0.53 -0.72
N LEU A 29 2.57 -1.02 -0.23
CA LEU A 29 1.25 -0.59 -0.68
C LEU A 29 0.56 0.22 0.41
N HIS A 30 0.22 1.47 0.07
CA HIS A 30 -0.41 2.41 1.00
C HIS A 30 -1.90 2.13 1.23
N GLY A 31 -2.44 2.62 2.33
CA GLY A 31 -3.87 2.61 2.63
C GLY A 31 -4.64 3.72 1.88
N ALA A 32 -5.94 3.83 2.17
CA ALA A 32 -6.82 4.82 1.55
C ALA A 32 -6.44 6.29 1.86
N GLY A 33 -5.58 6.52 2.82
CA GLY A 33 -5.01 7.86 3.10
C GLY A 33 -3.90 8.27 2.13
N GLY A 34 -3.46 7.38 1.23
CA GLY A 34 -2.31 7.63 0.36
C GLY A 34 -0.97 7.43 1.08
N ALA A 35 0.08 7.96 0.47
CA ALA A 35 1.43 8.01 1.01
C ALA A 35 2.13 9.31 0.58
N THR A 36 3.10 9.76 1.35
CA THR A 36 3.93 10.92 1.01
C THR A 36 5.41 10.63 1.26
N ALA A 37 6.29 11.30 0.54
CA ALA A 37 7.74 11.16 0.75
C ALA A 37 8.18 11.55 2.17
N GLY A 38 7.37 12.34 2.89
CA GLY A 38 7.62 12.78 4.25
C GLY A 38 7.16 11.81 5.35
N ASP A 39 6.48 10.73 5.00
CA ASP A 39 5.98 9.78 5.99
C ASP A 39 7.16 9.11 6.74
N PRO A 40 7.18 9.19 8.07
CA PRO A 40 8.32 8.69 8.87
C PRO A 40 8.64 7.22 8.64
N ILE A 41 7.65 6.41 8.26
CA ILE A 41 7.83 4.99 7.99
C ILE A 41 8.87 4.75 6.89
N PHE A 42 8.87 5.56 5.83
CA PHE A 42 9.82 5.38 4.73
C PHE A 42 11.26 5.66 5.14
N ALA A 43 11.47 6.65 6.00
CA ALA A 43 12.80 6.94 6.53
C ALA A 43 13.36 5.76 7.34
N GLU A 44 12.50 5.02 8.04
CA GLU A 44 12.90 3.83 8.79
C GLU A 44 13.09 2.61 7.87
N LEU A 45 12.18 2.38 6.94
CA LEU A 45 12.27 1.26 6.01
C LEU A 45 13.50 1.39 5.10
N ALA A 46 13.78 2.58 4.59
CA ALA A 46 14.93 2.85 3.70
C ALA A 46 16.31 2.64 4.36
N LYS A 47 16.39 2.48 5.69
CA LYS A 47 17.63 2.09 6.37
C LYS A 47 18.04 0.64 6.10
N ARG A 48 17.09 -0.21 5.68
CA ARG A 48 17.30 -1.66 5.52
C ARG A 48 16.85 -2.20 4.18
N TRP A 49 15.95 -1.49 3.51
CA TRP A 49 15.27 -1.95 2.29
C TRP A 49 15.47 -0.95 1.17
N HIS A 50 15.48 -1.43 -0.07
CA HIS A 50 15.20 -0.61 -1.23
C HIS A 50 13.68 -0.56 -1.39
N VAL A 51 13.09 0.53 -0.99
CA VAL A 51 11.63 0.71 -0.91
C VAL A 51 11.10 1.22 -2.25
N TYR A 52 10.07 0.56 -2.74
CA TYR A 52 9.25 0.95 -3.88
C TYR A 52 7.82 1.12 -3.37
N ALA A 53 7.30 2.33 -3.37
CA ALA A 53 5.95 2.62 -2.88
C ALA A 53 5.14 3.32 -3.99
N PRO A 54 4.50 2.54 -4.88
CA PRO A 54 3.66 3.10 -5.94
C PRO A 54 2.44 3.80 -5.35
N PHE A 55 2.07 4.92 -5.94
CA PHE A 55 0.77 5.53 -5.72
C PHE A 55 -0.27 4.77 -6.53
N LEU A 56 -1.27 4.24 -5.85
CA LEU A 56 -2.41 3.64 -6.52
C LEU A 56 -3.13 4.69 -7.38
N PRO A 57 -3.80 4.30 -8.48
CA PRO A 57 -4.55 5.22 -9.32
C PRO A 57 -5.52 6.10 -8.53
N GLY A 58 -5.46 7.41 -8.77
CA GLY A 58 -6.20 8.42 -8.02
C GLY A 58 -5.50 8.92 -6.75
N TYR A 59 -4.28 8.43 -6.46
CA TYR A 59 -3.51 8.86 -5.29
C TYR A 59 -2.20 9.55 -5.69
N GLY A 60 -1.78 10.48 -4.84
CA GLY A 60 -0.55 11.25 -5.06
C GLY A 60 -0.56 11.95 -6.42
N GLU A 61 0.46 11.71 -7.22
CA GLU A 61 0.59 12.25 -8.57
C GLU A 61 0.20 11.23 -9.67
N THR A 62 -0.34 10.07 -9.30
CA THR A 62 -0.85 9.07 -10.25
C THR A 62 -2.30 9.40 -10.61
N GLU A 63 -2.56 9.55 -11.90
CA GLU A 63 -3.91 9.84 -12.39
C GLU A 63 -4.88 8.68 -12.12
N GLU A 64 -6.16 9.01 -12.06
CA GLU A 64 -7.21 8.00 -12.01
C GLU A 64 -7.20 7.13 -13.27
N CYS A 65 -7.44 5.85 -13.10
CA CYS A 65 -7.53 4.90 -14.20
C CYS A 65 -8.97 4.37 -14.28
N GLY A 66 -9.77 4.95 -15.16
CA GLY A 66 -11.19 4.61 -15.31
C GLY A 66 -11.49 3.18 -15.78
N SER A 67 -10.44 2.39 -16.11
CA SER A 67 -10.58 0.97 -16.41
C SER A 67 -10.58 0.07 -15.17
N LEU A 68 -10.13 0.59 -14.01
CA LEU A 68 -10.14 -0.15 -12.74
C LEU A 68 -11.51 0.01 -12.08
N ARG A 69 -12.22 -1.08 -11.91
CA ARG A 69 -13.63 -1.10 -11.47
C ARG A 69 -13.83 -1.70 -10.09
N ASP A 70 -12.90 -2.56 -9.68
CA ASP A 70 -12.97 -3.29 -8.43
C ASP A 70 -11.58 -3.59 -7.86
N MET A 71 -11.53 -4.22 -6.69
CA MET A 71 -10.26 -4.50 -6.00
C MET A 71 -9.39 -5.52 -6.74
N LEU A 72 -9.96 -6.40 -7.55
CA LEU A 72 -9.18 -7.31 -8.38
C LEU A 72 -8.46 -6.55 -9.49
N ASP A 73 -9.11 -5.59 -10.12
CA ASP A 73 -8.48 -4.73 -11.12
C ASP A 73 -7.29 -3.95 -10.49
N PHE A 74 -7.45 -3.42 -9.26
CA PHE A 74 -6.34 -2.77 -8.51
C PHE A 74 -5.21 -3.74 -8.19
N THR A 75 -5.53 -4.98 -7.81
CA THR A 75 -4.55 -6.03 -7.52
C THR A 75 -3.72 -6.36 -8.77
N LEU A 76 -4.38 -6.61 -9.90
CA LEU A 76 -3.72 -6.90 -11.17
C LEU A 76 -2.89 -5.72 -11.68
N HIS A 77 -3.42 -4.50 -11.58
CA HIS A 77 -2.66 -3.28 -11.90
C HIS A 77 -1.39 -3.16 -11.05
N THR A 78 -1.48 -3.45 -9.76
CA THR A 78 -0.32 -3.39 -8.86
C THR A 78 0.71 -4.47 -9.18
N ALA A 79 0.27 -5.66 -9.60
CA ALA A 79 1.16 -6.69 -10.11
C ALA A 79 1.89 -6.25 -11.39
N ASP A 80 1.18 -5.63 -12.34
CA ASP A 80 1.79 -5.04 -13.54
C ASP A 80 2.84 -3.96 -13.17
N VAL A 81 2.61 -3.17 -12.11
CA VAL A 81 3.58 -2.19 -11.60
C VAL A 81 4.83 -2.89 -11.05
N ALA A 82 4.67 -3.94 -10.24
CA ALA A 82 5.79 -4.70 -9.70
C ALA A 82 6.65 -5.31 -10.81
N ASP A 83 6.02 -5.85 -11.85
CA ASP A 83 6.70 -6.38 -13.02
C ASP A 83 7.43 -5.29 -13.82
N ALA A 84 6.80 -4.15 -14.03
CA ALA A 84 7.39 -3.02 -14.75
C ALA A 84 8.58 -2.41 -14.01
N LEU A 85 8.57 -2.45 -12.67
CA LEU A 85 9.71 -2.08 -11.83
C LEU A 85 10.83 -3.14 -11.82
N GLY A 86 10.60 -4.31 -12.42
CA GLY A 86 11.56 -5.40 -12.49
C GLY A 86 11.84 -6.06 -11.14
N LEU A 87 10.90 -5.97 -10.20
CA LEU A 87 11.08 -6.52 -8.86
C LEU A 87 11.14 -8.06 -8.94
N ARG A 88 12.10 -8.64 -8.22
CA ARG A 88 12.28 -10.09 -8.11
C ARG A 88 12.30 -10.47 -6.64
N ASP A 89 11.41 -11.39 -6.26
CA ASP A 89 11.27 -11.86 -4.88
C ASP A 89 11.22 -10.72 -3.84
N PRO A 90 10.52 -9.58 -4.08
CA PRO A 90 10.47 -8.50 -3.09
C PRO A 90 9.75 -8.98 -1.82
N VAL A 91 10.05 -8.32 -0.71
CA VAL A 91 9.11 -8.32 0.41
C VAL A 91 7.90 -7.49 0.00
N LEU A 92 6.71 -8.06 0.11
CA LEU A 92 5.45 -7.36 -0.11
C LEU A 92 4.89 -6.90 1.22
N ALA A 93 4.69 -5.61 1.39
CA ALA A 93 4.11 -5.02 2.59
C ALA A 93 2.94 -4.12 2.24
N GLY A 94 1.85 -4.21 2.98
CA GLY A 94 0.69 -3.38 2.74
C GLY A 94 -0.01 -2.95 4.02
N HIS A 95 -0.47 -1.70 4.02
CA HIS A 95 -1.22 -1.10 5.12
C HIS A 95 -2.67 -0.89 4.72
N SER A 96 -3.62 -1.28 5.58
CA SER A 96 -5.05 -1.06 5.38
C SER A 96 -5.54 -1.58 4.01
N MET A 97 -6.05 -0.75 3.12
CA MET A 97 -6.43 -1.09 1.74
C MET A 97 -5.26 -1.71 0.96
N GLY A 98 -4.05 -1.16 1.08
CA GLY A 98 -2.86 -1.75 0.49
C GLY A 98 -2.52 -3.13 1.04
N GLY A 99 -2.88 -3.40 2.31
CA GLY A 99 -2.79 -4.73 2.91
C GLY A 99 -3.73 -5.73 2.26
N MET A 100 -4.96 -5.33 1.94
CA MET A 100 -5.92 -6.16 1.20
C MET A 100 -5.39 -6.50 -0.19
N ILE A 101 -4.86 -5.51 -0.92
CA ILE A 101 -4.24 -5.72 -2.23
C ILE A 101 -3.04 -6.67 -2.12
N ALA A 102 -2.16 -6.44 -1.11
CA ALA A 102 -0.99 -7.28 -0.89
C ALA A 102 -1.36 -8.74 -0.58
N ALA A 103 -2.40 -8.97 0.22
CA ALA A 103 -2.89 -10.31 0.52
C ALA A 103 -3.40 -11.02 -0.73
N GLU A 104 -4.15 -10.33 -1.57
CA GLU A 104 -4.67 -10.87 -2.84
C GLU A 104 -3.55 -11.16 -3.84
N MET A 105 -2.56 -10.27 -3.97
CA MET A 105 -1.37 -10.50 -4.79
C MET A 105 -0.62 -11.77 -4.33
N ALA A 106 -0.35 -11.89 -3.03
CA ALA A 106 0.34 -13.05 -2.49
C ALA A 106 -0.47 -14.35 -2.60
N ALA A 107 -1.79 -14.30 -2.54
CA ALA A 107 -2.65 -15.46 -2.74
C ALA A 107 -2.68 -15.91 -4.21
N THR A 108 -2.65 -14.94 -5.14
CA THR A 108 -2.71 -15.21 -6.58
C THR A 108 -1.35 -15.67 -7.14
N ALA A 109 -0.26 -15.10 -6.68
CA ALA A 109 1.10 -15.37 -7.15
C ALA A 109 2.09 -15.53 -5.98
N PRO A 110 1.95 -16.58 -5.16
CA PRO A 110 2.75 -16.74 -3.94
C PRO A 110 4.25 -16.90 -4.17
N SER A 111 4.65 -17.33 -5.36
CA SER A 111 6.07 -17.51 -5.73
C SER A 111 6.78 -16.19 -6.08
N ASP A 112 6.05 -15.10 -6.27
CA ASP A 112 6.61 -13.84 -6.75
C ASP A 112 7.13 -12.96 -5.60
N PHE A 113 6.87 -13.36 -4.36
CA PHE A 113 7.20 -12.59 -3.16
C PHE A 113 7.97 -13.44 -2.15
N SER A 114 9.06 -12.90 -1.61
CA SER A 114 9.86 -13.59 -0.59
C SER A 114 9.14 -13.66 0.77
N ARG A 115 8.37 -12.63 1.10
CA ARG A 115 7.61 -12.49 2.36
C ARG A 115 6.43 -11.55 2.16
N LEU A 116 5.41 -11.73 3.02
CA LEU A 116 4.26 -10.86 3.13
C LEU A 116 4.19 -10.23 4.51
N ALA A 117 4.00 -8.91 4.59
CA ALA A 117 3.73 -8.18 5.82
C ALA A 117 2.41 -7.41 5.70
N LEU A 118 1.44 -7.76 6.51
CA LEU A 118 0.13 -7.11 6.57
C LEU A 118 0.05 -6.23 7.82
N ILE A 119 -0.26 -4.94 7.63
CA ILE A 119 -0.31 -3.95 8.70
C ILE A 119 -1.72 -3.37 8.75
N ALA A 120 -2.47 -3.71 9.80
CA ALA A 120 -3.88 -3.31 9.95
C ALA A 120 -4.67 -3.49 8.65
N SER A 121 -4.51 -4.65 8.01
CA SER A 121 -5.04 -4.93 6.67
C SER A 121 -6.57 -4.88 6.67
N ALA A 122 -7.14 -4.20 5.67
CA ALA A 122 -8.55 -4.37 5.32
C ALA A 122 -8.78 -5.72 4.64
N GLY A 123 -10.05 -6.11 4.46
CA GLY A 123 -10.44 -7.33 3.75
C GLY A 123 -10.32 -8.63 4.56
N LEU A 124 -9.81 -8.58 5.79
CA LEU A 124 -9.82 -9.70 6.71
C LEU A 124 -11.07 -9.61 7.60
N TRP A 125 -11.91 -10.63 7.53
CA TRP A 125 -13.17 -10.64 8.27
C TRP A 125 -13.17 -11.76 9.32
N LEU A 126 -13.56 -11.43 10.54
CA LEU A 126 -13.80 -12.38 11.63
C LEU A 126 -15.22 -12.17 12.12
N ASP A 127 -16.05 -13.20 12.06
CA ASP A 127 -17.46 -13.13 12.47
C ASP A 127 -17.61 -12.73 13.95
N ASP A 128 -16.70 -13.20 14.80
CA ASP A 128 -16.69 -12.87 16.23
C ASP A 128 -16.18 -11.44 16.54
N HIS A 129 -15.53 -10.80 15.57
CA HIS A 129 -14.96 -9.46 15.68
C HIS A 129 -15.25 -8.66 14.42
N PRO A 130 -16.51 -8.30 14.16
CA PRO A 130 -16.88 -7.57 12.97
C PRO A 130 -16.22 -6.19 12.98
N ILE A 131 -15.67 -5.80 11.82
CA ILE A 131 -15.13 -4.46 11.62
C ILE A 131 -16.31 -3.50 11.44
N PRO A 132 -16.39 -2.40 12.21
CA PRO A 132 -17.42 -1.39 12.01
C PRO A 132 -17.29 -0.76 10.61
N ASP A 133 -18.40 -0.40 10.02
CA ASP A 133 -18.39 0.38 8.78
C ASP A 133 -17.87 1.79 9.09
N VAL A 134 -16.59 2.01 8.77
CA VAL A 134 -15.90 3.27 9.03
C VAL A 134 -16.52 4.47 8.31
N PHE A 135 -17.27 4.23 7.22
CA PHE A 135 -17.96 5.29 6.48
C PHE A 135 -19.24 5.79 7.17
N THR A 136 -19.71 5.06 8.19
CA THR A 136 -20.86 5.49 9.01
C THR A 136 -20.43 6.24 10.27
N LEU A 137 -19.12 6.26 10.58
CA LEU A 137 -18.59 6.92 11.76
C LEU A 137 -18.44 8.43 11.53
N LEU A 138 -18.72 9.20 12.57
CA LEU A 138 -18.40 10.63 12.57
C LEU A 138 -16.89 10.84 12.75
N PRO A 139 -16.31 11.93 12.21
CA PRO A 139 -14.86 12.17 12.25
C PRO A 139 -14.25 12.08 13.66
N TYR A 140 -14.97 12.50 14.69
CA TYR A 140 -14.49 12.45 16.08
C TYR A 140 -14.54 11.04 16.70
N GLU A 141 -15.28 10.10 16.10
CA GLU A 141 -15.37 8.71 16.55
C GLU A 141 -14.25 7.85 15.94
N MET A 142 -13.77 8.24 14.75
CA MET A 142 -12.75 7.50 14.00
C MET A 142 -11.51 7.13 14.84
N PRO A 143 -10.90 8.04 15.62
CA PRO A 143 -9.70 7.71 16.39
C PRO A 143 -9.90 6.55 17.36
N GLY A 144 -11.10 6.42 17.94
CA GLY A 144 -11.42 5.33 18.88
C GLY A 144 -11.45 3.94 18.24
N TYR A 145 -11.66 3.87 16.94
CA TYR A 145 -11.66 2.61 16.19
C TYR A 145 -10.34 2.33 15.48
N MET A 146 -9.61 3.38 15.10
CA MET A 146 -8.41 3.26 14.28
C MET A 146 -7.11 3.18 15.08
N PHE A 147 -7.09 3.72 16.31
CA PHE A 147 -5.86 3.81 17.11
C PHE A 147 -6.03 3.15 18.47
N HIS A 148 -4.98 2.44 18.91
CA HIS A 148 -4.92 1.90 20.27
C HIS A 148 -4.96 3.01 21.33
N ASP A 149 -4.33 4.14 21.04
CA ASP A 149 -4.42 5.38 21.81
C ASP A 149 -5.15 6.43 20.96
N PRO A 150 -6.47 6.62 21.20
CA PRO A 150 -7.26 7.59 20.43
C PRO A 150 -6.77 9.03 20.55
N GLU A 151 -6.18 9.41 21.69
CA GLU A 151 -5.65 10.77 21.88
C GLU A 151 -4.41 11.02 21.03
N ALA A 152 -3.56 10.00 20.84
CA ALA A 152 -2.43 10.08 19.92
C ALA A 152 -2.89 10.17 18.46
N GLY A 153 -4.00 9.54 18.12
CA GLY A 153 -4.59 9.56 16.77
C GLY A 153 -5.25 10.87 16.36
N THR A 154 -5.48 11.78 17.32
CA THR A 154 -6.08 13.10 17.07
C THR A 154 -5.06 14.24 16.94
N ARG A 155 -3.79 13.99 17.08
CA ARG A 155 -2.68 14.96 16.98
C ARG A 155 -2.09 14.96 15.58
#